data_532c03bab4a3919d45c3d62b0e48419e
#
_entry.id   532c03bab4a3919d45c3d62b0e48419e
#
_cell.length_a   1.000
_cell.length_b   1.000
_cell.length_c   1.000
_cell.angle_alpha   90.00
_cell.angle_beta   90.00
_cell.angle_gamma   90.00
#
_symmetry.space_group_name_H-M   'P 1'
#
loop_
_entity.id
_entity.type
_entity.pdbx_description
1 polymer ?
#
loop_
_entity_poly.entity_id
_entity_poly.type
_entity_poly.pdbx_seq_one_letter_code
_entity_poly.pdbx_strand_id
1 'polypeptide(L)'
;VAWVKGFFLPIGLIFSLLITGCAAFNGQSRRDNFFPLFFNQADQKETKQEVDAIGPFYSAYSNPKEEGWAVRPLLSYHHDREKETKEWQFLYPLGKYRLTPEEKYTQFIPIISGHKNLKETPEDGQKRDFGFFPVFWGKTKKGEPYGGLFPIYGQFKERFGRDEITFFLWPLYSTARWEGNKKTTLLWPILSWTEGDEEQAFRLWPLYGYEKKRGAYDRSFVLWPFFFHDKEDLDTDAPKTKWMLFPLYISETSIVENKKIVLWPFFNYYHDRRNDYTQWDMPWPFIQYAKSEDYNVKKFWPIFSEKQKPDSYEFSLLWPVYEYSKENMEEDKAEKTTYRFLIINKSETTVWPEKKEEESVTRLWPLFYLKTRRDGSAFLHFPAIIPIEDEGFERNYGPILRLYEYEKDKEGGEKSKLLWGIYRHEIKGDWSLVELSCLLSWESGVDMTRLTVAEGLFEYLRRKAHRAIKLFYVPDVITWEEKK
;
A
#
# COMPACT_ATOMS: atom_id res chain seq x y z
N VAL A 1 -24.20 17.09 3.83
CA VAL A 1 -23.98 16.16 2.68
C VAL A 1 -24.62 16.72 1.41
N ALA A 2 -25.71 17.49 1.50
CA ALA A 2 -26.36 18.11 0.35
C ALA A 2 -25.63 19.33 -0.25
N TRP A 3 -24.74 19.98 0.51
CA TRP A 3 -24.04 21.21 0.10
C TRP A 3 -22.86 20.97 -0.85
N VAL A 4 -22.23 19.79 -0.83
CA VAL A 4 -21.07 19.48 -1.69
C VAL A 4 -21.50 19.10 -3.10
N LYS A 5 -22.71 18.53 -3.28
CA LYS A 5 -23.29 18.31 -4.62
C LYS A 5 -23.61 19.60 -5.38
N GLY A 6 -23.79 20.72 -4.66
CA GLY A 6 -24.21 22.00 -5.24
C GLY A 6 -23.09 22.88 -5.79
N PHE A 7 -21.83 22.68 -5.41
CA PHE A 7 -20.76 23.62 -5.77
C PHE A 7 -19.94 23.21 -7.01
N PHE A 8 -19.89 21.91 -7.35
CA PHE A 8 -19.16 21.41 -8.52
C PHE A 8 -20.05 21.06 -9.73
N LEU A 9 -21.38 20.98 -9.54
CA LEU A 9 -22.34 20.80 -10.63
C LEU A 9 -22.36 21.95 -11.65
N PRO A 10 -22.16 23.26 -11.30
CA PRO A 10 -22.32 24.31 -12.26
C PRO A 10 -21.22 24.39 -13.34
N ILE A 11 -19.98 24.01 -13.05
CA ILE A 11 -18.89 24.07 -14.04
C ILE A 11 -19.04 22.94 -15.06
N GLY A 12 -19.38 21.73 -14.63
CA GLY A 12 -19.70 20.61 -15.51
C GLY A 12 -21.01 20.81 -16.28
N LEU A 13 -22.02 21.45 -15.68
CA LEU A 13 -23.30 21.77 -16.31
C LEU A 13 -23.20 22.93 -17.32
N ILE A 14 -22.38 23.93 -17.07
CA ILE A 14 -22.14 25.03 -18.01
C ILE A 14 -21.38 24.52 -19.25
N PHE A 15 -20.38 23.63 -19.07
CA PHE A 15 -19.72 22.99 -20.20
C PHE A 15 -20.63 21.97 -20.91
N SER A 16 -21.42 21.20 -20.17
CA SER A 16 -22.43 20.29 -20.73
C SER A 16 -23.52 21.02 -21.51
N LEU A 17 -24.01 22.19 -21.06
CA LEU A 17 -25.02 22.98 -21.72
C LEU A 17 -24.52 23.70 -22.99
N LEU A 18 -23.24 24.00 -23.09
CA LEU A 18 -22.63 24.56 -24.30
C LEU A 18 -22.41 23.51 -25.40
N ILE A 19 -22.35 22.22 -25.05
CA ILE A 19 -22.09 21.10 -25.99
C ILE A 19 -23.38 20.35 -26.37
N THR A 20 -24.46 20.43 -25.60
CA THR A 20 -25.71 19.68 -25.86
C THR A 20 -26.55 20.20 -27.02
N GLY A 21 -26.05 21.17 -27.77
CA GLY A 21 -26.76 21.72 -28.93
C GLY A 21 -26.91 20.80 -30.15
N CYS A 22 -26.18 19.72 -30.31
CA CYS A 22 -26.10 18.93 -31.53
C CYS A 22 -26.00 17.41 -31.41
N ALA A 23 -26.36 16.81 -30.30
CA ALA A 23 -26.34 15.34 -30.21
C ALA A 23 -27.68 14.71 -30.58
N ALA A 24 -27.78 14.19 -31.80
CA ALA A 24 -28.91 13.35 -32.23
C ALA A 24 -28.91 12.03 -31.41
N PHE A 25 -30.00 11.79 -30.71
CA PHE A 25 -30.26 10.55 -29.96
C PHE A 25 -30.29 9.34 -30.91
N ASN A 26 -29.23 8.58 -30.96
CA ASN A 26 -29.25 7.19 -31.43
C ASN A 26 -28.82 6.31 -30.26
N GLY A 27 -29.61 5.33 -29.88
CA GLY A 27 -29.53 4.43 -28.71
C GLY A 27 -28.22 3.67 -28.50
N GLN A 28 -27.09 4.31 -28.62
CA GLN A 28 -25.75 3.85 -28.34
C GLN A 28 -25.20 4.56 -27.08
N SER A 29 -24.21 3.93 -26.42
CA SER A 29 -23.50 4.52 -25.28
C SER A 29 -23.09 5.96 -25.59
N ARG A 30 -23.41 6.89 -24.68
CA ARG A 30 -23.02 8.30 -24.82
C ARG A 30 -21.51 8.41 -24.63
N ARG A 31 -20.84 8.99 -25.64
CA ARG A 31 -19.39 9.20 -25.62
C ARG A 31 -19.09 10.55 -26.28
N ASP A 32 -18.46 11.44 -25.53
CA ASP A 32 -18.03 12.77 -25.97
C ASP A 32 -16.51 12.85 -25.74
N ASN A 33 -15.71 13.07 -26.80
CA ASN A 33 -14.24 13.05 -26.68
C ASN A 33 -13.61 14.35 -27.22
N PHE A 34 -13.49 15.34 -26.36
CA PHE A 34 -12.75 16.58 -26.58
C PHE A 34 -11.46 16.66 -25.76
N PHE A 35 -10.85 15.49 -25.52
CA PHE A 35 -9.61 15.41 -24.73
C PHE A 35 -8.50 16.25 -25.39
N PRO A 36 -7.65 17.02 -24.66
CA PRO A 36 -7.46 17.02 -23.21
C PRO A 36 -8.42 17.90 -22.40
N LEU A 37 -9.35 18.60 -23.03
CA LEU A 37 -10.26 19.49 -22.33
C LEU A 37 -11.34 18.71 -21.57
N PHE A 38 -11.96 17.73 -22.26
CA PHE A 38 -13.06 16.96 -21.70
C PHE A 38 -13.21 15.60 -22.39
N PHE A 39 -13.49 14.57 -21.62
CA PHE A 39 -13.90 13.26 -22.07
C PHE A 39 -15.03 12.75 -21.17
N ASN A 40 -16.08 12.21 -21.74
CA ASN A 40 -17.16 11.58 -21.01
C ASN A 40 -17.59 10.30 -21.74
N GLN A 41 -17.71 9.23 -20.97
CA GLN A 41 -18.24 7.97 -21.47
C GLN A 41 -19.22 7.40 -20.46
N ALA A 42 -20.41 7.04 -20.91
CA ALA A 42 -21.41 6.33 -20.12
C ALA A 42 -21.93 5.11 -20.88
N ASP A 43 -22.22 4.02 -20.19
CA ASP A 43 -22.88 2.87 -20.78
C ASP A 43 -24.38 3.16 -21.04
N GLN A 44 -25.03 2.29 -21.85
CA GLN A 44 -26.46 2.48 -22.22
C GLN A 44 -27.42 2.56 -21.03
N LYS A 45 -27.06 1.96 -19.90
CA LYS A 45 -27.86 1.96 -18.68
C LYS A 45 -27.40 3.00 -17.66
N GLU A 46 -26.40 3.82 -18.02
CA GLU A 46 -25.74 4.79 -17.11
C GLU A 46 -25.21 4.15 -15.82
N THR A 47 -24.99 2.83 -15.84
CA THR A 47 -24.46 2.11 -14.67
C THR A 47 -22.95 2.27 -14.52
N LYS A 48 -22.26 2.61 -15.62
CA LYS A 48 -20.83 2.93 -15.63
C LYS A 48 -20.61 4.27 -16.32
N GLN A 49 -19.94 5.16 -15.64
CA GLN A 49 -19.58 6.48 -16.16
C GLN A 49 -18.11 6.78 -15.84
N GLU A 50 -17.42 7.33 -16.83
CA GLU A 50 -16.05 7.86 -16.73
C GLU A 50 -16.03 9.27 -17.30
N VAL A 51 -15.47 10.21 -16.57
CA VAL A 51 -15.30 11.61 -16.97
C VAL A 51 -13.87 12.02 -16.67
N ASP A 52 -13.17 12.53 -17.69
CA ASP A 52 -11.88 13.19 -17.54
C ASP A 52 -11.98 14.64 -18.00
N ALA A 53 -11.28 15.54 -17.33
CA ALA A 53 -11.21 16.94 -17.74
C ALA A 53 -9.84 17.54 -17.43
N ILE A 54 -9.39 18.47 -18.27
CA ILE A 54 -8.07 19.12 -18.15
C ILE A 54 -6.96 18.04 -18.11
N GLY A 55 -6.98 17.14 -19.10
CA GLY A 55 -6.03 16.02 -19.18
C GLY A 55 -6.16 15.07 -17.97
N PRO A 56 -5.06 14.64 -17.37
CA PRO A 56 -5.07 13.69 -16.23
C PRO A 56 -5.38 14.34 -14.88
N PHE A 57 -5.58 15.69 -14.83
CA PHE A 57 -5.70 16.42 -13.57
C PHE A 57 -7.06 16.28 -12.90
N TYR A 58 -8.11 16.10 -13.65
CA TYR A 58 -9.44 15.79 -13.11
C TYR A 58 -9.97 14.49 -13.68
N SER A 59 -10.47 13.62 -12.83
CA SER A 59 -11.27 12.46 -13.25
C SER A 59 -12.38 12.18 -12.26
N ALA A 60 -13.48 11.63 -12.77
CA ALA A 60 -14.58 11.10 -11.97
C ALA A 60 -15.06 9.79 -12.60
N TYR A 61 -15.40 8.81 -11.77
CA TYR A 61 -15.92 7.54 -12.23
C TYR A 61 -17.02 7.04 -11.29
N SER A 62 -17.93 6.30 -11.85
CA SER A 62 -18.99 5.64 -11.10
C SER A 62 -19.33 4.31 -11.76
N ASN A 63 -19.42 3.25 -10.95
CA ASN A 63 -19.89 1.94 -11.37
C ASN A 63 -20.65 1.28 -10.20
N PRO A 64 -21.28 0.09 -10.38
CA PRO A 64 -22.07 -0.54 -9.32
C PRO A 64 -21.29 -0.84 -8.04
N LYS A 65 -19.96 -1.04 -8.14
CA LYS A 65 -19.11 -1.42 -7.00
C LYS A 65 -18.48 -0.22 -6.31
N GLU A 66 -18.13 0.82 -7.09
CA GLU A 66 -17.35 1.94 -6.58
C GLU A 66 -17.67 3.23 -7.31
N GLU A 67 -17.42 4.34 -6.63
CA GLU A 67 -17.47 5.69 -7.20
C GLU A 67 -16.34 6.54 -6.65
N GLY A 68 -15.89 7.50 -7.43
CA GLY A 68 -14.84 8.40 -6.96
C GLY A 68 -14.58 9.54 -7.92
N TRP A 69 -13.79 10.49 -7.43
CA TRP A 69 -13.27 11.60 -8.23
C TRP A 69 -11.92 12.06 -7.68
N ALA A 70 -11.13 12.69 -8.52
CA ALA A 70 -9.85 13.24 -8.13
C ALA A 70 -9.55 14.56 -8.86
N VAL A 71 -9.03 15.53 -8.12
CA VAL A 71 -8.35 16.74 -8.60
C VAL A 71 -6.87 16.57 -8.26
N ARG A 72 -6.14 16.01 -9.18
CA ARG A 72 -4.75 15.55 -8.93
C ARG A 72 -3.75 16.69 -8.95
N PRO A 73 -2.73 16.67 -8.08
CA PRO A 73 -2.51 15.74 -6.97
C PRO A 73 -3.15 16.20 -5.65
N LEU A 74 -4.06 17.18 -5.68
CA LEU A 74 -4.50 17.94 -4.51
C LEU A 74 -5.49 17.19 -3.63
N LEU A 75 -6.52 16.59 -4.23
CA LEU A 75 -7.65 16.04 -3.51
C LEU A 75 -8.27 14.87 -4.26
N SER A 76 -8.58 13.78 -3.57
CA SER A 76 -9.34 12.68 -4.12
C SER A 76 -10.37 12.13 -3.14
N TYR A 77 -11.42 11.57 -3.70
CA TYR A 77 -12.49 10.87 -2.99
C TYR A 77 -12.72 9.52 -3.66
N HIS A 78 -12.89 8.48 -2.84
CA HIS A 78 -13.22 7.14 -3.27
C HIS A 78 -14.23 6.52 -2.31
N HIS A 79 -15.23 5.86 -2.86
CA HIS A 79 -16.24 5.11 -2.13
C HIS A 79 -16.36 3.71 -2.71
N ASP A 80 -15.89 2.73 -1.97
CA ASP A 80 -16.14 1.31 -2.23
C ASP A 80 -17.49 0.94 -1.63
N ARG A 81 -18.46 0.62 -2.49
CA ARG A 81 -19.84 0.31 -2.08
C ARG A 81 -19.97 -1.09 -1.51
N GLU A 82 -19.12 -2.03 -1.92
CA GLU A 82 -19.11 -3.40 -1.40
C GLU A 82 -18.58 -3.45 0.03
N LYS A 83 -17.52 -2.68 0.33
CA LYS A 83 -16.93 -2.57 1.66
C LYS A 83 -17.50 -1.42 2.50
N GLU A 84 -18.44 -0.66 1.95
CA GLU A 84 -18.99 0.55 2.58
C GLU A 84 -17.91 1.53 3.07
N THR A 85 -16.76 1.57 2.37
CA THR A 85 -15.60 2.38 2.74
C THR A 85 -15.57 3.68 1.96
N LYS A 86 -15.52 4.82 2.67
CA LYS A 86 -15.34 6.16 2.10
C LYS A 86 -13.98 6.70 2.48
N GLU A 87 -13.22 7.13 1.49
CA GLU A 87 -11.87 7.66 1.67
C GLU A 87 -11.71 9.00 0.97
N TRP A 88 -11.18 9.98 1.70
CA TRP A 88 -10.74 11.28 1.20
C TRP A 88 -9.25 11.39 1.39
N GLN A 89 -8.55 11.87 0.39
CA GLN A 89 -7.11 12.08 0.45
C GLN A 89 -6.80 13.51 0.03
N PHE A 90 -5.94 14.18 0.79
CA PHE A 90 -5.51 15.55 0.52
C PHE A 90 -3.98 15.59 0.44
N LEU A 91 -3.43 16.03 -0.70
CA LEU A 91 -1.98 16.02 -0.95
C LEU A 91 -1.32 14.72 -0.47
N TYR A 92 -1.90 13.58 -0.86
CA TYR A 92 -1.47 12.27 -0.38
C TYR A 92 0.05 12.11 -0.47
N PRO A 93 0.75 11.61 0.58
CA PRO A 93 0.22 10.95 1.78
C PRO A 93 -0.02 11.86 2.98
N LEU A 94 0.03 13.19 2.85
CA LEU A 94 -0.06 14.12 3.99
C LEU A 94 -1.41 14.05 4.69
N GLY A 95 -2.50 14.08 3.93
CA GLY A 95 -3.85 14.08 4.49
C GLY A 95 -4.66 12.86 4.05
N LYS A 96 -5.32 12.19 5.03
CA LYS A 96 -6.20 11.05 4.79
C LYS A 96 -7.35 11.05 5.79
N TYR A 97 -8.55 10.89 5.28
CA TYR A 97 -9.75 10.62 6.05
C TYR A 97 -10.41 9.35 5.52
N ARG A 98 -10.61 8.36 6.38
CA ARG A 98 -11.26 7.09 6.05
C ARG A 98 -12.43 6.85 6.99
N LEU A 99 -13.55 6.45 6.43
CA LEU A 99 -14.72 6.02 7.15
C LEU A 99 -15.12 4.63 6.67
N THR A 100 -15.09 3.67 7.56
CA THR A 100 -15.59 2.31 7.36
C THR A 100 -16.74 2.05 8.31
N PRO A 101 -17.50 0.95 8.18
CA PRO A 101 -18.50 0.56 9.18
C PRO A 101 -17.91 0.37 10.58
N GLU A 102 -16.62 0.10 10.67
CA GLU A 102 -15.93 -0.26 11.91
C GLU A 102 -15.20 0.90 12.55
N GLU A 103 -14.66 1.80 11.75
CA GLU A 103 -13.77 2.87 12.25
C GLU A 103 -13.87 4.17 11.47
N LYS A 104 -13.53 5.24 12.14
CA LYS A 104 -13.29 6.55 11.56
C LYS A 104 -11.84 6.93 11.83
N TYR A 105 -11.08 7.18 10.76
CA TYR A 105 -9.69 7.56 10.81
C TYR A 105 -9.46 8.90 10.12
N THR A 106 -8.72 9.79 10.79
CA THR A 106 -8.34 11.10 10.25
C THR A 106 -6.85 11.33 10.51
N GLN A 107 -6.12 11.71 9.49
CA GLN A 107 -4.69 12.01 9.60
C GLN A 107 -4.33 13.20 8.72
N PHE A 108 -3.51 14.08 9.23
CA PHE A 108 -2.80 15.10 8.49
C PHE A 108 -1.40 15.25 9.10
N ILE A 109 -0.43 14.61 8.47
CA ILE A 109 0.95 14.49 9.00
C ILE A 109 1.65 15.84 8.94
N PRO A 110 2.38 16.26 10.00
CA PRO A 110 2.51 15.62 11.32
C PRO A 110 1.50 16.17 12.36
N ILE A 111 0.54 16.99 11.95
CA ILE A 111 -0.19 17.92 12.81
C ILE A 111 -1.44 17.27 13.42
N ILE A 112 -2.23 16.56 12.64
CA ILE A 112 -3.54 16.04 13.07
C ILE A 112 -3.55 14.52 12.99
N SER A 113 -4.04 13.88 14.03
CA SER A 113 -4.40 12.46 14.02
C SER A 113 -5.68 12.24 14.82
N GLY A 114 -6.55 11.37 14.31
CA GLY A 114 -7.78 11.04 15.01
C GLY A 114 -8.24 9.62 14.63
N HIS A 115 -8.57 8.84 15.62
CA HIS A 115 -9.10 7.48 15.46
C HIS A 115 -10.32 7.27 16.36
N LYS A 116 -11.36 6.68 15.81
CA LYS A 116 -12.56 6.30 16.55
C LYS A 116 -13.04 4.93 16.07
N ASN A 117 -13.15 3.97 16.97
CA ASN A 117 -13.79 2.69 16.72
C ASN A 117 -15.31 2.86 16.76
N LEU A 118 -16.02 2.38 15.74
CA LEU A 118 -17.48 2.50 15.60
C LEU A 118 -18.21 1.21 15.96
N LYS A 119 -17.53 0.05 15.98
CA LYS A 119 -18.09 -1.24 16.37
C LYS A 119 -18.34 -1.37 17.89
N GLU A 120 -17.58 -0.63 18.69
CA GLU A 120 -17.76 -0.66 20.14
C GLU A 120 -19.06 0.06 20.52
N THR A 121 -19.96 -0.65 21.19
CA THR A 121 -21.20 -0.08 21.70
C THR A 121 -20.91 0.95 22.78
N PRO A 122 -21.83 1.91 23.06
CA PRO A 122 -21.67 2.85 24.17
C PRO A 122 -21.50 2.17 25.54
N GLU A 123 -22.00 0.94 25.70
CA GLU A 123 -21.89 0.10 26.90
C GLU A 123 -20.48 -0.48 27.06
N ASP A 124 -19.78 -0.81 25.95
CA ASP A 124 -18.41 -1.32 25.96
C ASP A 124 -17.36 -0.21 26.01
N GLY A 125 -17.78 1.05 25.94
CA GLY A 125 -16.89 2.22 25.92
C GLY A 125 -16.16 2.42 24.58
N GLN A 126 -16.46 3.51 23.91
CA GLN A 126 -15.79 3.89 22.67
C GLN A 126 -14.44 4.55 22.92
N LYS A 127 -13.35 3.90 22.52
CA LYS A 127 -12.04 4.54 22.51
C LYS A 127 -12.00 5.64 21.45
N ARG A 128 -11.65 6.85 21.85
CA ARG A 128 -11.54 8.02 20.96
C ARG A 128 -10.23 8.74 21.23
N ASP A 129 -9.49 9.00 20.19
CA ASP A 129 -8.24 9.75 20.26
C ASP A 129 -8.26 10.85 19.22
N PHE A 130 -7.79 12.01 19.62
CA PHE A 130 -7.53 13.12 18.73
C PHE A 130 -6.23 13.81 19.13
N GLY A 131 -5.39 14.12 18.14
CA GLY A 131 -4.14 14.87 18.33
C GLY A 131 -4.08 16.03 17.35
N PHE A 132 -3.78 17.19 17.87
CA PHE A 132 -3.37 18.37 17.11
C PHE A 132 -2.05 18.83 17.72
N PHE A 133 -0.95 18.26 17.18
CA PHE A 133 0.36 18.51 17.77
C PHE A 133 0.62 20.02 17.97
N PRO A 134 1.02 20.45 19.17
CA PRO A 134 1.45 19.66 20.33
C PRO A 134 0.33 19.28 21.34
N VAL A 135 -0.93 19.55 21.07
CA VAL A 135 -2.08 19.23 21.96
C VAL A 135 -2.67 17.88 21.58
N PHE A 136 -3.05 17.09 22.56
CA PHE A 136 -3.75 15.83 22.35
C PHE A 136 -4.83 15.62 23.42
N TRP A 137 -5.88 14.87 23.08
CA TRP A 137 -6.91 14.45 24.03
C TRP A 137 -7.62 13.19 23.54
N GLY A 138 -8.22 12.48 24.47
CA GLY A 138 -8.94 11.25 24.17
C GLY A 138 -9.79 10.75 25.33
N LYS A 139 -10.38 9.57 25.14
CA LYS A 139 -11.10 8.80 26.15
C LYS A 139 -10.72 7.35 26.07
N THR A 140 -10.57 6.70 27.21
CA THR A 140 -10.40 5.25 27.32
C THR A 140 -11.66 4.51 26.94
N LYS A 141 -11.61 3.19 26.87
CA LYS A 141 -12.81 2.36 26.70
C LYS A 141 -13.84 2.59 27.80
N LYS A 142 -13.39 2.82 29.04
CA LYS A 142 -14.22 3.12 30.20
C LYS A 142 -14.77 4.55 30.23
N GLY A 143 -14.48 5.36 29.21
CA GLY A 143 -14.92 6.76 29.11
C GLY A 143 -14.09 7.77 29.88
N GLU A 144 -13.00 7.36 30.53
CA GLU A 144 -12.13 8.24 31.28
C GLU A 144 -11.38 9.20 30.35
N PRO A 145 -11.44 10.51 30.56
CA PRO A 145 -10.72 11.48 29.72
C PRO A 145 -9.22 11.47 30.00
N TYR A 146 -8.43 11.78 28.99
CA TYR A 146 -7.01 12.08 29.10
C TYR A 146 -6.62 13.13 28.04
N GLY A 147 -5.48 13.75 28.23
CA GLY A 147 -4.97 14.72 27.27
C GLY A 147 -3.80 15.54 27.84
N GLY A 148 -3.35 16.50 27.03
CA GLY A 148 -2.25 17.35 27.42
C GLY A 148 -1.71 18.24 26.32
N LEU A 149 -0.72 19.03 26.70
CA LEU A 149 0.11 19.87 25.84
C LEU A 149 1.56 19.40 25.95
N PHE A 150 2.02 18.68 24.91
CA PHE A 150 3.41 18.21 24.87
C PHE A 150 4.36 19.37 24.53
N PRO A 151 5.51 19.50 25.21
CA PRO A 151 6.04 18.63 26.28
C PRO A 151 5.72 19.14 27.72
N ILE A 152 4.80 20.09 27.89
CA ILE A 152 4.61 20.81 29.14
C ILE A 152 3.96 19.94 30.22
N TYR A 153 2.75 19.45 29.93
CA TYR A 153 2.01 18.60 30.85
C TYR A 153 1.00 17.74 30.07
N GLY A 154 0.86 16.49 30.45
CA GLY A 154 -0.16 15.63 29.90
C GLY A 154 -0.23 14.26 30.53
N GLN A 155 -1.33 13.60 30.24
CA GLN A 155 -1.61 12.24 30.67
C GLN A 155 -2.12 11.42 29.49
N PHE A 156 -1.52 10.25 29.28
CA PHE A 156 -2.03 9.21 28.40
C PHE A 156 -2.62 8.08 29.23
N LYS A 157 -3.74 7.53 28.82
CA LYS A 157 -4.34 6.35 29.45
C LYS A 157 -4.54 5.25 28.41
N GLU A 158 -4.28 3.99 28.79
CA GLU A 158 -4.36 2.80 27.91
C GLU A 158 -3.59 2.97 26.60
N ARG A 159 -2.38 3.56 26.69
CA ARG A 159 -1.50 3.84 25.54
C ARG A 159 -0.09 3.31 25.74
N PHE A 160 0.57 2.97 24.63
CA PHE A 160 1.95 2.49 24.60
C PHE A 160 2.20 1.28 25.52
N GLY A 161 1.18 0.39 25.66
CA GLY A 161 1.27 -0.77 26.55
C GLY A 161 1.33 -0.41 28.04
N ARG A 162 0.81 0.76 28.42
CA ARG A 162 0.73 1.24 29.79
C ARG A 162 -0.70 1.65 30.14
N ASP A 163 -1.08 1.45 31.39
CA ASP A 163 -2.39 1.86 31.89
C ASP A 163 -2.48 3.38 31.95
N GLU A 164 -1.39 4.00 32.44
CA GLU A 164 -1.30 5.44 32.57
C GLU A 164 0.14 5.92 32.39
N ILE A 165 0.34 7.02 31.65
CA ILE A 165 1.59 7.75 31.54
C ILE A 165 1.29 9.20 31.82
N THR A 166 1.94 9.81 32.81
CA THR A 166 1.86 11.23 33.11
C THR A 166 3.23 11.87 32.93
N PHE A 167 3.30 13.02 32.30
CA PHE A 167 4.54 13.78 32.14
C PHE A 167 4.36 15.25 32.53
N PHE A 168 5.44 15.84 33.01
CA PHE A 168 5.56 17.26 33.32
C PHE A 168 6.91 17.78 32.82
N LEU A 169 6.89 18.81 31.97
CA LEU A 169 8.05 19.39 31.30
C LEU A 169 8.98 18.29 30.74
N TRP A 170 8.37 17.35 29.95
CA TRP A 170 9.16 16.25 29.37
C TRP A 170 10.36 16.81 28.60
N PRO A 171 11.59 16.30 28.80
CA PRO A 171 11.96 15.03 29.43
C PRO A 171 12.32 15.11 30.93
N LEU A 172 11.96 16.16 31.62
CA LEU A 172 12.37 16.35 33.03
C LEU A 172 11.71 15.34 33.96
N TYR A 173 10.41 15.13 33.85
CA TYR A 173 9.68 14.23 34.73
C TYR A 173 8.60 13.46 34.00
N SER A 174 8.52 12.15 34.25
CA SER A 174 7.38 11.33 33.84
C SER A 174 7.16 10.15 34.78
N THR A 175 5.91 9.70 34.84
CA THR A 175 5.52 8.46 35.51
C THR A 175 4.76 7.56 34.54
N ALA A 176 4.94 6.25 34.66
CA ALA A 176 4.18 5.26 33.91
C ALA A 176 3.69 4.15 34.84
N ARG A 177 2.45 3.70 34.69
CA ARG A 177 1.83 2.64 35.47
C ARG A 177 1.36 1.52 34.57
N TRP A 178 1.55 0.26 35.00
CA TRP A 178 1.06 -0.94 34.33
C TRP A 178 1.05 -2.12 35.30
N GLU A 179 0.03 -2.94 35.28
CA GLU A 179 -0.03 -4.19 36.04
C GLU A 179 0.43 -4.07 37.50
N GLY A 180 0.03 -3.03 38.21
CA GLY A 180 0.44 -2.77 39.59
C GLY A 180 1.84 -2.17 39.76
N ASN A 181 2.61 -2.01 38.70
CA ASN A 181 3.94 -1.40 38.72
C ASN A 181 3.87 0.10 38.46
N LYS A 182 4.76 0.88 39.05
CA LYS A 182 4.94 2.32 38.84
C LYS A 182 6.38 2.65 38.52
N LYS A 183 6.62 3.16 37.32
CA LYS A 183 7.94 3.69 36.92
C LYS A 183 7.92 5.21 37.05
N THR A 184 8.93 5.73 37.72
CA THR A 184 9.20 7.18 37.78
C THR A 184 10.49 7.47 37.04
N THR A 185 10.50 8.51 36.22
CA THR A 185 11.66 8.92 35.43
C THR A 185 11.94 10.41 35.66
N LEU A 186 13.18 10.73 35.93
CA LEU A 186 13.72 12.09 36.08
C LEU A 186 14.79 12.31 35.03
N LEU A 187 14.73 13.44 34.30
CA LEU A 187 15.73 13.79 33.28
C LEU A 187 15.97 12.63 32.29
N TRP A 188 14.88 12.17 31.66
CA TRP A 188 14.99 11.04 30.70
C TRP A 188 16.13 11.25 29.70
N PRO A 189 17.01 10.26 29.48
CA PRO A 189 16.97 8.87 29.98
C PRO A 189 17.78 8.60 31.26
N ILE A 190 18.23 9.62 32.01
CA ILE A 190 19.30 9.54 33.00
C ILE A 190 18.87 8.74 34.22
N LEU A 191 17.81 9.13 34.90
CA LEU A 191 17.41 8.51 36.17
C LEU A 191 16.00 7.95 36.07
N SER A 192 15.83 6.69 36.41
CA SER A 192 14.50 6.10 36.57
C SER A 192 14.50 4.95 37.56
N TRP A 193 13.36 4.74 38.21
CA TRP A 193 13.11 3.58 39.05
C TRP A 193 11.71 3.05 38.88
N THR A 194 11.53 1.76 39.09
CA THR A 194 10.24 1.07 39.04
C THR A 194 9.99 0.41 40.38
N GLU A 195 8.82 0.63 40.92
CA GLU A 195 8.31 0.08 42.16
C GLU A 195 7.06 -0.75 41.86
N GLY A 196 7.05 -2.01 42.26
CA GLY A 196 5.91 -2.91 42.10
C GLY A 196 6.16 -4.23 42.81
N ASP A 197 5.11 -5.03 42.97
CA ASP A 197 5.17 -6.31 43.64
C ASP A 197 5.90 -7.37 42.80
N GLU A 198 5.78 -7.27 41.48
CA GLU A 198 6.36 -8.22 40.54
C GLU A 198 7.62 -7.69 39.83
N GLU A 199 7.75 -6.38 39.69
CA GLU A 199 8.84 -5.75 38.95
C GLU A 199 9.51 -4.65 39.76
N GLN A 200 10.83 -4.71 39.84
CA GLN A 200 11.67 -3.70 40.47
C GLN A 200 12.79 -3.32 39.52
N ALA A 201 13.04 -2.03 39.35
CA ALA A 201 14.12 -1.54 38.50
C ALA A 201 14.72 -0.25 39.04
N PHE A 202 15.99 -0.06 38.79
CA PHE A 202 16.68 1.19 39.00
C PHE A 202 17.65 1.43 37.84
N ARG A 203 17.71 2.67 37.37
CA ARG A 203 18.62 3.05 36.29
C ARG A 203 19.20 4.43 36.55
N LEU A 204 20.51 4.50 36.60
CA LEU A 204 21.32 5.72 36.54
C LEU A 204 22.17 5.65 35.25
N TRP A 205 21.54 6.01 34.14
CA TRP A 205 22.16 5.92 32.81
C TRP A 205 23.21 7.02 32.60
N PRO A 206 24.38 6.73 31.99
CA PRO A 206 24.82 5.44 31.45
C PRO A 206 25.58 4.54 32.43
N LEU A 207 25.65 4.88 33.73
CA LEU A 207 26.57 4.29 34.67
C LEU A 207 26.17 2.89 35.16
N TYR A 208 24.92 2.75 35.63
CA TYR A 208 24.43 1.51 36.20
C TYR A 208 22.91 1.38 36.08
N GLY A 209 22.44 0.17 35.91
CA GLY A 209 21.02 -0.15 36.00
C GLY A 209 20.77 -1.62 36.24
N TYR A 210 19.67 -1.89 36.92
CA TYR A 210 19.11 -3.23 37.04
C TYR A 210 17.60 -3.20 36.82
N GLU A 211 17.08 -4.34 36.38
CA GLU A 211 15.65 -4.57 36.17
C GLU A 211 15.32 -6.02 36.49
N LYS A 212 14.39 -6.24 37.38
CA LYS A 212 14.06 -7.55 37.93
C LYS A 212 12.57 -7.77 37.90
N LYS A 213 12.12 -8.82 37.25
CA LYS A 213 10.73 -9.29 37.29
C LYS A 213 10.71 -10.69 37.90
N ARG A 214 9.92 -10.84 38.94
CA ARG A 214 9.85 -12.09 39.69
C ARG A 214 9.50 -13.27 38.78
N GLY A 215 10.36 -14.29 38.78
CA GLY A 215 10.20 -15.50 37.96
C GLY A 215 10.50 -15.34 36.48
N ALA A 216 10.57 -14.12 35.90
CA ALA A 216 10.75 -13.92 34.48
C ALA A 216 12.19 -13.54 34.10
N TYR A 217 12.75 -12.49 34.71
CA TYR A 217 14.08 -12.01 34.35
C TYR A 217 14.78 -11.23 35.44
N ASP A 218 16.11 -11.20 35.36
CA ASP A 218 17.03 -10.40 36.19
C ASP A 218 18.10 -9.84 35.25
N ARG A 219 18.07 -8.54 34.96
CA ARG A 219 18.92 -7.84 34.00
C ARG A 219 19.70 -6.74 34.68
N SER A 220 20.95 -6.57 34.29
CA SER A 220 21.76 -5.48 34.80
C SER A 220 22.80 -5.00 33.80
N PHE A 221 23.16 -3.73 33.88
CA PHE A 221 24.27 -3.18 33.12
C PHE A 221 25.16 -2.27 33.99
N VAL A 222 26.41 -2.18 33.57
CA VAL A 222 27.40 -1.24 34.11
C VAL A 222 28.08 -0.56 32.96
N LEU A 223 28.21 0.76 33.02
CA LEU A 223 28.78 1.61 31.96
C LEU A 223 28.21 1.30 30.57
N TRP A 224 26.89 1.51 30.44
CA TRP A 224 26.20 1.31 29.15
C TRP A 224 26.93 2.01 28.00
N PRO A 225 27.17 1.35 26.85
CA PRO A 225 26.68 0.03 26.43
C PRO A 225 27.69 -1.14 26.63
N PHE A 226 28.66 -1.03 27.54
CA PHE A 226 29.78 -1.93 27.55
C PHE A 226 29.54 -3.26 28.30
N PHE A 227 28.94 -3.21 29.50
CA PHE A 227 28.79 -4.43 30.29
C PHE A 227 27.33 -4.73 30.58
N PHE A 228 26.91 -5.96 30.29
CA PHE A 228 25.59 -6.47 30.65
C PHE A 228 25.67 -7.88 31.20
N HIS A 229 24.83 -8.15 32.18
CA HIS A 229 24.57 -9.47 32.69
C HIS A 229 23.08 -9.66 32.86
N ASP A 230 22.49 -10.53 32.04
CA ASP A 230 21.06 -10.78 32.00
C ASP A 230 20.78 -12.26 32.25
N LYS A 231 19.77 -12.54 33.05
CA LYS A 231 19.11 -13.83 33.16
C LYS A 231 17.68 -13.67 32.71
N GLU A 232 17.26 -14.46 31.76
CA GLU A 232 15.96 -14.39 31.11
C GLU A 232 15.27 -15.75 31.12
N ASP A 233 13.94 -15.75 30.88
CA ASP A 233 13.14 -16.98 30.79
C ASP A 233 13.23 -17.84 32.06
N LEU A 234 13.29 -17.22 33.26
CA LEU A 234 13.47 -17.89 34.53
C LEU A 234 12.28 -18.76 34.94
N ASP A 235 11.11 -18.52 34.34
CA ASP A 235 9.86 -19.26 34.50
C ASP A 235 9.72 -20.44 33.53
N THR A 236 10.71 -20.68 32.68
CA THR A 236 10.70 -21.73 31.67
C THR A 236 11.68 -22.87 32.03
N ASP A 237 11.55 -24.00 31.34
CA ASP A 237 12.46 -25.15 31.49
C ASP A 237 13.87 -24.86 30.92
N ALA A 238 14.08 -23.75 30.24
CA ALA A 238 15.33 -23.39 29.57
C ALA A 238 15.77 -21.95 29.86
N PRO A 239 16.05 -21.60 31.12
CA PRO A 239 16.49 -20.25 31.45
C PRO A 239 17.78 -19.90 30.70
N LYS A 240 17.89 -18.63 30.30
CA LYS A 240 19.01 -18.09 29.54
C LYS A 240 19.87 -17.19 30.40
N THR A 241 21.18 -17.33 30.27
CA THR A 241 22.14 -16.39 30.85
C THR A 241 22.93 -15.72 29.75
N LYS A 242 22.96 -14.40 29.78
CA LYS A 242 23.66 -13.57 28.82
C LYS A 242 24.72 -12.71 29.49
N TRP A 243 25.91 -12.76 28.94
CA TRP A 243 27.02 -11.89 29.27
C TRP A 243 27.42 -11.08 28.06
N MET A 244 27.62 -9.78 28.23
CA MET A 244 28.07 -8.92 27.15
C MET A 244 29.17 -7.97 27.62
N LEU A 245 30.28 -8.00 26.89
CA LEU A 245 31.35 -6.99 26.92
C LEU A 245 31.40 -6.37 25.53
N PHE A 246 30.51 -5.39 25.30
CA PHE A 246 30.37 -4.77 23.99
C PHE A 246 31.54 -3.87 23.63
N PRO A 247 32.03 -3.86 22.36
CA PRO A 247 31.61 -4.74 21.25
C PRO A 247 32.44 -6.04 21.14
N LEU A 248 33.26 -6.37 22.14
CA LEU A 248 34.28 -7.41 22.04
C LEU A 248 33.72 -8.83 22.14
N TYR A 249 32.81 -9.08 23.09
CA TYR A 249 32.30 -10.41 23.34
C TYR A 249 30.86 -10.40 23.86
N ILE A 250 30.05 -11.31 23.31
CA ILE A 250 28.70 -11.58 23.78
C ILE A 250 28.52 -13.09 23.88
N SER A 251 27.98 -13.57 24.97
CA SER A 251 27.64 -14.97 25.20
C SER A 251 26.23 -15.07 25.74
N GLU A 252 25.41 -15.91 25.11
CA GLU A 252 24.05 -16.23 25.54
C GLU A 252 23.92 -17.75 25.59
N THR A 253 23.63 -18.31 26.74
CA THR A 253 23.61 -19.74 26.95
C THR A 253 22.40 -20.21 27.73
N SER A 254 21.82 -21.32 27.29
CA SER A 254 20.78 -22.08 27.98
C SER A 254 21.02 -23.57 27.77
N ILE A 255 20.19 -24.43 28.35
CA ILE A 255 20.24 -25.87 28.07
C ILE A 255 19.95 -26.22 26.61
N VAL A 256 19.25 -25.37 25.90
CA VAL A 256 18.84 -25.58 24.47
C VAL A 256 19.61 -24.73 23.47
N GLU A 257 20.14 -23.59 23.90
CA GLU A 257 20.77 -22.62 22.97
C GLU A 257 22.18 -22.23 23.45
N ASN A 258 23.08 -22.06 22.51
CA ASN A 258 24.43 -21.55 22.75
C ASN A 258 24.77 -20.54 21.65
N LYS A 259 24.93 -19.27 22.03
CA LYS A 259 25.30 -18.20 21.14
C LYS A 259 26.53 -17.48 21.62
N LYS A 260 27.50 -17.29 20.76
CA LYS A 260 28.74 -16.57 21.03
C LYS A 260 29.01 -15.60 19.90
N ILE A 261 29.35 -14.37 20.26
CA ILE A 261 29.72 -13.34 19.30
C ILE A 261 31.03 -12.72 19.72
N VAL A 262 31.97 -12.66 18.82
CA VAL A 262 33.27 -12.02 19.01
C VAL A 262 33.40 -10.85 18.03
N LEU A 263 33.84 -9.71 18.54
CA LEU A 263 33.95 -8.48 17.74
C LEU A 263 32.64 -8.16 16.98
N TRP A 264 31.57 -7.93 17.75
CA TRP A 264 30.24 -7.65 17.19
C TRP A 264 30.29 -6.62 16.05
N PRO A 265 29.63 -6.86 14.89
CA PRO A 265 28.76 -8.00 14.57
C PRO A 265 29.44 -9.12 13.77
N PHE A 266 30.77 -9.18 13.70
CA PHE A 266 31.49 -9.92 12.67
C PHE A 266 31.54 -11.44 12.86
N PHE A 267 31.84 -11.94 14.04
CA PHE A 267 32.07 -13.39 14.25
C PHE A 267 30.99 -13.95 15.17
N ASN A 268 30.05 -14.67 14.60
CA ASN A 268 28.92 -15.22 15.33
C ASN A 268 28.93 -16.75 15.25
N TYR A 269 28.68 -17.38 16.36
CA TYR A 269 28.35 -18.80 16.47
C TYR A 269 27.01 -18.94 17.18
N TYR A 270 26.10 -19.71 16.62
CA TYR A 270 24.82 -20.04 17.23
C TYR A 270 24.51 -21.50 17.02
N HIS A 271 24.11 -22.19 18.10
CA HIS A 271 23.68 -23.57 18.07
C HIS A 271 22.41 -23.74 18.90
N ASP A 272 21.36 -24.21 18.26
CA ASP A 272 20.08 -24.60 18.85
C ASP A 272 19.98 -26.13 18.86
N ARG A 273 19.97 -26.71 20.04
CA ARG A 273 19.94 -28.17 20.23
C ARG A 273 18.56 -28.78 19.97
N ARG A 274 17.47 -28.01 20.05
CA ARG A 274 16.12 -28.53 19.80
C ARG A 274 15.92 -28.85 18.32
N ASN A 275 16.42 -27.96 17.46
CA ASN A 275 16.25 -28.05 16.02
C ASN A 275 17.52 -28.54 15.31
N ASP A 276 18.54 -29.01 16.06
CA ASP A 276 19.87 -29.35 15.54
C ASP A 276 20.41 -28.30 14.57
N TYR A 277 20.15 -27.01 14.91
CA TYR A 277 20.51 -25.88 14.06
C TYR A 277 21.86 -25.33 14.49
N THR A 278 22.77 -25.18 13.54
CA THR A 278 24.08 -24.56 13.76
C THR A 278 24.32 -23.47 12.72
N GLN A 279 24.77 -22.30 13.19
CA GLN A 279 25.15 -21.17 12.33
C GLN A 279 26.52 -20.63 12.68
N TRP A 280 27.26 -20.28 11.65
CA TRP A 280 28.54 -19.60 11.70
C TRP A 280 28.53 -18.39 10.76
N ASP A 281 28.90 -17.21 11.27
CA ASP A 281 29.16 -16.01 10.47
C ASP A 281 30.63 -15.62 10.64
N MET A 282 31.38 -15.52 9.53
CA MET A 282 32.85 -15.32 9.59
C MET A 282 33.41 -14.62 8.35
N PRO A 283 33.46 -13.28 8.25
CA PRO A 283 32.74 -12.30 9.06
C PRO A 283 31.33 -12.00 8.51
N TRP A 284 30.39 -11.68 9.38
CA TRP A 284 29.10 -11.12 8.99
C TRP A 284 29.28 -9.72 8.39
N PRO A 285 28.57 -9.30 7.33
CA PRO A 285 27.51 -10.04 6.60
C PRO A 285 28.03 -10.86 5.42
N PHE A 286 29.36 -11.02 5.26
CA PHE A 286 29.98 -11.56 4.04
C PHE A 286 29.91 -13.08 3.96
N ILE A 287 30.29 -13.77 5.04
CA ILE A 287 30.35 -15.23 5.06
C ILE A 287 29.38 -15.76 6.13
N GLN A 288 28.45 -16.59 5.71
CA GLN A 288 27.52 -17.27 6.58
C GLN A 288 27.36 -18.73 6.15
N TYR A 289 27.42 -19.62 7.10
CA TYR A 289 27.06 -21.02 6.95
C TYR A 289 26.07 -21.39 8.06
N ALA A 290 24.91 -21.90 7.68
CA ALA A 290 23.94 -22.38 8.64
C ALA A 290 23.33 -23.70 8.17
N LYS A 291 23.07 -24.63 9.08
CA LYS A 291 22.51 -25.93 8.77
C LYS A 291 21.62 -26.46 9.90
N SER A 292 20.47 -27.00 9.53
CA SER A 292 19.66 -27.93 10.31
C SER A 292 19.09 -29.02 9.38
N GLU A 293 18.14 -29.83 9.84
CA GLU A 293 17.47 -30.83 9.02
C GLU A 293 16.77 -30.19 7.81
N ASP A 294 16.03 -29.11 8.06
CA ASP A 294 15.18 -28.44 7.06
C ASP A 294 15.67 -27.04 6.62
N TYR A 295 16.85 -26.63 7.11
CA TYR A 295 17.36 -25.28 6.84
C TYR A 295 18.84 -25.33 6.50
N ASN A 296 19.19 -24.79 5.32
CA ASN A 296 20.57 -24.72 4.87
C ASN A 296 20.87 -23.34 4.28
N VAL A 297 21.95 -22.70 4.73
CA VAL A 297 22.45 -21.42 4.21
C VAL A 297 23.93 -21.53 3.89
N LYS A 298 24.29 -21.15 2.70
CA LYS A 298 25.68 -20.94 2.27
C LYS A 298 25.76 -19.58 1.62
N LYS A 299 26.54 -18.68 2.21
CA LYS A 299 26.65 -17.31 1.75
C LYS A 299 28.10 -16.87 1.70
N PHE A 300 28.49 -16.34 0.57
CA PHE A 300 29.72 -15.59 0.34
C PHE A 300 29.38 -14.30 -0.40
N TRP A 301 28.76 -13.39 0.35
CA TRP A 301 28.23 -12.12 -0.17
C TRP A 301 29.35 -11.14 -0.51
N PRO A 302 29.26 -10.36 -1.60
CA PRO A 302 28.12 -10.26 -2.54
C PRO A 302 28.16 -11.26 -3.69
N ILE A 303 29.13 -12.19 -3.72
CA ILE A 303 29.38 -13.08 -4.87
C ILE A 303 28.29 -14.15 -4.99
N PHE A 304 27.97 -14.81 -3.89
CA PHE A 304 27.07 -15.97 -3.88
C PHE A 304 26.25 -16.05 -2.59
N SER A 305 24.98 -16.42 -2.70
CA SER A 305 24.15 -16.80 -1.57
C SER A 305 23.14 -17.85 -1.98
N GLU A 306 23.02 -18.90 -1.20
CA GLU A 306 22.03 -19.96 -1.33
C GLU A 306 21.39 -20.17 0.05
N LYS A 307 20.06 -20.21 0.09
CA LYS A 307 19.29 -20.44 1.30
C LYS A 307 18.11 -21.35 0.98
N GLN A 308 18.03 -22.44 1.69
CA GLN A 308 16.98 -23.43 1.58
C GLN A 308 16.21 -23.54 2.88
N LYS A 309 14.90 -23.51 2.80
CA LYS A 309 13.95 -23.80 3.86
C LYS A 309 12.93 -24.82 3.37
N PRO A 310 12.09 -25.43 4.24
CA PRO A 310 11.08 -26.39 3.81
C PRO A 310 10.15 -25.85 2.71
N ASP A 311 9.77 -24.60 2.85
CA ASP A 311 8.79 -23.90 2.03
C ASP A 311 9.39 -22.91 1.02
N SER A 312 10.71 -22.66 1.08
CA SER A 312 11.33 -21.65 0.21
C SER A 312 12.78 -21.97 -0.16
N TYR A 313 13.15 -21.53 -1.35
CA TYR A 313 14.53 -21.55 -1.86
C TYR A 313 14.89 -20.17 -2.39
N GLU A 314 16.00 -19.63 -1.92
CA GLU A 314 16.54 -18.33 -2.32
C GLU A 314 17.99 -18.50 -2.83
N PHE A 315 18.29 -17.90 -3.96
CA PHE A 315 19.61 -17.90 -4.59
C PHE A 315 19.97 -16.50 -5.06
N SER A 316 21.22 -16.08 -4.85
CA SER A 316 21.75 -14.87 -5.45
C SER A 316 23.17 -15.05 -5.98
N LEU A 317 23.46 -14.38 -7.08
CA LEU A 317 24.78 -14.36 -7.73
C LEU A 317 25.18 -12.91 -8.03
N LEU A 318 26.37 -12.52 -7.58
CA LEU A 318 26.91 -11.17 -7.73
C LEU A 318 25.89 -10.10 -7.31
N TRP A 319 25.33 -10.26 -6.07
CA TRP A 319 24.31 -9.34 -5.57
C TRP A 319 24.69 -7.87 -5.79
N PRO A 320 23.83 -7.01 -6.34
CA PRO A 320 22.41 -7.23 -6.65
C PRO A 320 22.10 -7.59 -8.11
N VAL A 321 23.07 -8.21 -8.83
CA VAL A 321 22.93 -8.47 -10.27
C VAL A 321 21.85 -9.50 -10.54
N TYR A 322 21.86 -10.63 -9.82
CA TYR A 322 20.87 -11.70 -10.03
C TYR A 322 20.40 -12.29 -8.71
N GLU A 323 19.08 -12.37 -8.55
CA GLU A 323 18.39 -13.04 -7.45
C GLU A 323 17.28 -13.93 -8.00
N TYR A 324 17.15 -15.10 -7.44
CA TYR A 324 16.08 -16.05 -7.69
C TYR A 324 15.48 -16.49 -6.36
N SER A 325 14.16 -16.55 -6.27
CA SER A 325 13.47 -17.16 -5.14
C SER A 325 12.28 -17.98 -5.59
N LYS A 326 12.07 -19.12 -4.94
CA LYS A 326 10.88 -19.96 -5.07
C LYS A 326 10.29 -20.15 -3.67
N GLU A 327 9.00 -19.94 -3.53
CA GLU A 327 8.27 -20.02 -2.26
C GLU A 327 6.99 -20.83 -2.47
N ASN A 328 6.75 -21.82 -1.62
CA ASN A 328 5.54 -22.61 -1.60
C ASN A 328 4.62 -22.06 -0.51
N MET A 329 3.48 -21.50 -0.91
CA MET A 329 2.48 -20.92 -0.02
C MET A 329 1.44 -21.99 0.34
N GLU A 330 1.67 -22.70 1.46
CA GLU A 330 0.83 -23.84 1.87
C GLU A 330 -0.64 -23.47 2.07
N GLU A 331 -0.93 -22.30 2.67
CA GLU A 331 -2.29 -21.83 2.92
C GLU A 331 -3.09 -21.65 1.62
N ASP A 332 -2.47 -21.13 0.59
CA ASP A 332 -3.08 -20.87 -0.72
C ASP A 332 -2.87 -22.00 -1.73
N LYS A 333 -2.07 -23.02 -1.41
CA LYS A 333 -1.62 -24.08 -2.30
C LYS A 333 -1.05 -23.52 -3.61
N ALA A 334 -0.19 -22.52 -3.48
CA ALA A 334 0.38 -21.79 -4.59
C ALA A 334 1.92 -21.84 -4.55
N GLU A 335 2.52 -21.83 -5.73
CA GLU A 335 3.96 -21.69 -5.90
C GLU A 335 4.28 -20.31 -6.46
N LYS A 336 5.13 -19.56 -5.75
CA LYS A 336 5.58 -18.23 -6.16
C LYS A 336 7.04 -18.27 -6.56
N THR A 337 7.33 -17.89 -7.80
CA THR A 337 8.69 -17.78 -8.32
C THR A 337 9.02 -16.33 -8.63
N THR A 338 10.15 -15.84 -8.14
CA THR A 338 10.61 -14.46 -8.36
C THR A 338 12.01 -14.47 -8.95
N TYR A 339 12.19 -13.72 -10.01
CA TYR A 339 13.50 -13.37 -10.61
C TYR A 339 13.73 -11.88 -10.46
N ARG A 340 14.92 -11.49 -10.01
CA ARG A 340 15.37 -10.09 -10.02
C ARG A 340 16.70 -10.00 -10.75
N PHE A 341 16.79 -9.02 -11.66
CA PHE A 341 18.02 -8.71 -12.35
C PHE A 341 18.34 -7.24 -12.14
N LEU A 342 19.44 -6.96 -11.45
CA LEU A 342 19.69 -5.68 -10.83
C LEU A 342 18.50 -5.27 -9.94
N ILE A 343 18.50 -4.09 -9.35
CA ILE A 343 17.36 -3.63 -8.52
C ILE A 343 16.17 -3.21 -9.39
N ILE A 344 16.40 -2.97 -10.67
CA ILE A 344 15.45 -2.35 -11.61
C ILE A 344 14.47 -3.34 -12.27
N ASN A 345 14.84 -4.60 -12.37
CA ASN A 345 13.99 -5.62 -13.01
C ASN A 345 13.50 -6.63 -11.98
N LYS A 346 12.20 -6.88 -11.94
CA LYS A 346 11.56 -7.92 -11.16
C LYS A 346 10.54 -8.64 -12.03
N SER A 347 10.64 -9.97 -12.11
CA SER A 347 9.61 -10.83 -12.67
C SER A 347 9.15 -11.79 -11.58
N GLU A 348 7.85 -11.85 -11.34
CA GLU A 348 7.22 -12.67 -10.32
C GLU A 348 6.06 -13.45 -10.95
N THR A 349 6.01 -14.74 -10.73
CA THR A 349 4.95 -15.63 -11.20
C THR A 349 4.43 -16.44 -10.04
N THR A 350 3.12 -16.41 -9.83
CA THR A 350 2.42 -17.23 -8.83
C THR A 350 1.49 -18.19 -9.55
N VAL A 351 1.66 -19.48 -9.33
CA VAL A 351 0.89 -20.56 -9.96
C VAL A 351 0.06 -21.28 -8.90
N TRP A 352 -1.19 -21.55 -9.19
CA TRP A 352 -2.11 -22.39 -8.40
C TRP A 352 -2.35 -23.69 -9.15
N PRO A 353 -1.54 -24.75 -8.95
CA PRO A 353 -1.58 -25.95 -9.78
C PRO A 353 -2.95 -26.66 -9.75
N GLU A 354 -3.60 -26.71 -8.59
CA GLU A 354 -4.91 -27.35 -8.41
C GLU A 354 -6.02 -26.64 -9.22
N LYS A 355 -5.95 -25.31 -9.34
CA LYS A 355 -6.94 -24.47 -10.02
C LYS A 355 -6.58 -24.21 -11.49
N LYS A 356 -5.35 -24.54 -11.90
CA LYS A 356 -4.77 -24.18 -13.22
C LYS A 356 -4.82 -22.65 -13.47
N GLU A 357 -4.59 -21.88 -12.44
CA GLU A 357 -4.57 -20.42 -12.47
C GLU A 357 -3.12 -19.92 -12.34
N GLU A 358 -2.83 -18.80 -12.97
CA GLU A 358 -1.53 -18.15 -12.93
C GLU A 358 -1.71 -16.64 -12.81
N GLU A 359 -0.88 -16.02 -11.98
CA GLU A 359 -0.74 -14.56 -11.90
C GLU A 359 0.73 -14.19 -12.14
N SER A 360 1.00 -13.20 -12.99
CA SER A 360 2.36 -12.74 -13.24
C SER A 360 2.50 -11.24 -13.14
N VAL A 361 3.65 -10.80 -12.64
CA VAL A 361 4.04 -9.40 -12.52
C VAL A 361 5.44 -9.24 -13.11
N THR A 362 5.59 -8.38 -14.09
CA THR A 362 6.91 -8.00 -14.64
C THR A 362 7.07 -6.50 -14.53
N ARG A 363 8.14 -6.08 -13.84
CA ARG A 363 8.49 -4.67 -13.67
C ARG A 363 9.92 -4.42 -14.16
N LEU A 364 10.08 -3.44 -15.02
CA LEU A 364 11.37 -2.86 -15.39
C LEU A 364 11.34 -1.37 -15.04
N TRP A 365 11.75 -1.07 -13.81
CA TRP A 365 11.74 0.31 -13.30
C TRP A 365 12.81 1.17 -13.96
N PRO A 366 12.51 2.44 -14.34
CA PRO A 366 11.21 3.13 -14.25
C PRO A 366 10.34 2.97 -15.51
N LEU A 367 10.67 2.05 -16.40
CA LEU A 367 10.09 1.98 -17.75
C LEU A 367 8.68 1.44 -17.75
N PHE A 368 8.46 0.18 -17.33
CA PHE A 368 7.12 -0.39 -17.38
C PHE A 368 6.79 -1.31 -16.22
N TYR A 369 5.49 -1.47 -16.00
CA TYR A 369 4.88 -2.43 -15.10
C TYR A 369 3.77 -3.18 -15.83
N LEU A 370 3.90 -4.49 -15.92
CA LEU A 370 2.93 -5.40 -16.52
C LEU A 370 2.45 -6.38 -15.46
N LYS A 371 1.13 -6.49 -15.29
CA LYS A 371 0.51 -7.49 -14.41
C LYS A 371 -0.57 -8.24 -15.15
N THR A 372 -0.52 -9.58 -15.08
CA THR A 372 -1.59 -10.48 -15.52
C THR A 372 -2.21 -11.11 -14.28
N ARG A 373 -3.53 -11.02 -14.12
CA ARG A 373 -4.27 -11.54 -12.98
C ARG A 373 -4.78 -12.96 -13.25
N ARG A 374 -5.18 -13.66 -12.20
CA ARG A 374 -5.75 -15.02 -12.25
C ARG A 374 -6.93 -15.17 -13.21
N ASP A 375 -7.77 -14.16 -13.34
CA ASP A 375 -8.94 -14.14 -14.20
C ASP A 375 -8.61 -13.89 -15.69
N GLY A 376 -7.31 -13.81 -16.04
CA GLY A 376 -6.81 -13.52 -17.38
C GLY A 376 -6.82 -12.04 -17.74
N SER A 377 -7.30 -11.18 -16.86
CA SER A 377 -7.16 -9.74 -17.05
C SER A 377 -5.72 -9.28 -16.91
N ALA A 378 -5.32 -8.29 -17.68
CA ALA A 378 -3.96 -7.77 -17.67
C ALA A 378 -3.93 -6.24 -17.77
N PHE A 379 -2.89 -5.62 -17.23
CA PHE A 379 -2.64 -4.21 -17.47
C PHE A 379 -1.15 -3.90 -17.58
N LEU A 380 -0.84 -2.89 -18.39
CA LEU A 380 0.51 -2.37 -18.57
C LEU A 380 0.51 -0.86 -18.40
N HIS A 381 1.45 -0.37 -17.62
CA HIS A 381 1.69 1.05 -17.40
C HIS A 381 3.08 1.46 -17.89
N PHE A 382 3.19 2.58 -18.60
CA PHE A 382 4.46 3.17 -19.04
C PHE A 382 4.37 4.71 -18.95
N PRO A 383 5.39 5.40 -18.39
CA PRO A 383 6.41 4.84 -17.53
C PRO A 383 5.84 4.40 -16.18
N ALA A 384 6.53 3.50 -15.48
CA ALA A 384 6.17 3.00 -14.16
C ALA A 384 7.10 3.62 -13.09
N ILE A 385 6.97 4.91 -12.87
CA ILE A 385 7.86 5.71 -12.02
C ILE A 385 7.70 5.37 -10.53
N ILE A 386 6.47 5.08 -10.09
CA ILE A 386 6.17 4.77 -8.69
C ILE A 386 6.57 3.31 -8.40
N PRO A 387 7.58 3.08 -7.52
CA PRO A 387 8.08 1.72 -7.27
C PRO A 387 7.23 0.91 -6.28
N ILE A 388 6.27 1.54 -5.62
CA ILE A 388 5.43 0.95 -4.58
C ILE A 388 4.01 0.73 -5.11
N GLU A 389 3.38 -0.35 -4.66
CA GLU A 389 1.97 -0.64 -4.91
C GLU A 389 1.14 -0.07 -3.76
N ASP A 390 0.74 1.18 -3.88
CA ASP A 390 -0.09 1.89 -2.91
C ASP A 390 -1.27 2.56 -3.63
N GLU A 391 -2.49 2.21 -3.22
CA GLU A 391 -3.72 2.69 -3.86
C GLU A 391 -3.86 4.22 -3.83
N GLY A 392 -3.33 4.88 -2.79
CA GLY A 392 -3.37 6.34 -2.68
C GLY A 392 -2.44 7.01 -3.68
N PHE A 393 -1.20 6.50 -3.83
CA PHE A 393 -0.29 6.99 -4.87
C PHE A 393 -0.82 6.71 -6.26
N GLU A 394 -1.35 5.52 -6.50
CA GLU A 394 -1.96 5.15 -7.77
C GLU A 394 -3.11 6.11 -8.13
N ARG A 395 -4.00 6.42 -7.20
CA ARG A 395 -5.15 7.31 -7.44
C ARG A 395 -4.75 8.76 -7.68
N ASN A 396 -3.77 9.28 -6.93
CA ASN A 396 -3.42 10.70 -6.96
C ASN A 396 -2.31 11.04 -7.95
N TYR A 397 -1.39 10.12 -8.24
CA TYR A 397 -0.21 10.40 -9.07
C TYR A 397 -0.10 9.51 -10.31
N GLY A 398 -0.60 8.26 -10.24
CA GLY A 398 -0.52 7.31 -11.33
C GLY A 398 -0.95 7.89 -12.69
N PRO A 399 -2.18 8.42 -12.83
CA PRO A 399 -2.66 8.95 -14.10
C PRO A 399 -1.89 10.16 -14.65
N ILE A 400 -1.25 10.97 -13.79
CA ILE A 400 -0.38 12.08 -14.24
C ILE A 400 0.92 11.56 -14.84
N LEU A 401 1.49 10.53 -14.22
CA LEU A 401 2.84 10.03 -14.54
C LEU A 401 2.85 9.04 -15.72
N ARG A 402 1.71 8.44 -16.04
CA ARG A 402 1.61 7.44 -17.10
C ARG A 402 1.32 8.09 -18.45
N LEU A 403 2.15 7.78 -19.42
CA LEU A 403 1.96 8.22 -20.82
C LEU A 403 1.23 7.18 -21.65
N TYR A 404 1.38 5.91 -21.31
CA TYR A 404 0.69 4.81 -21.97
C TYR A 404 0.11 3.84 -20.93
N GLU A 405 -1.13 3.47 -21.10
CA GLU A 405 -1.87 2.49 -20.33
C GLU A 405 -2.53 1.49 -21.29
N TYR A 406 -2.39 0.21 -20.97
CA TYR A 406 -3.10 -0.88 -21.64
C TYR A 406 -3.81 -1.71 -20.59
N GLU A 407 -5.04 -2.07 -20.86
CA GLU A 407 -5.86 -2.94 -20.03
C GLU A 407 -6.54 -4.00 -20.90
N LYS A 408 -6.53 -5.23 -20.42
CA LYS A 408 -7.29 -6.34 -20.96
C LYS A 408 -8.22 -6.84 -19.88
N ASP A 409 -9.50 -6.95 -20.17
CA ASP A 409 -10.47 -7.53 -19.26
C ASP A 409 -10.51 -9.06 -19.33
N LYS A 410 -11.20 -9.69 -18.37
CA LYS A 410 -11.38 -11.16 -18.32
C LYS A 410 -12.17 -11.73 -19.49
N GLU A 411 -12.93 -10.92 -20.21
CA GLU A 411 -13.74 -11.31 -21.37
C GLU A 411 -12.97 -11.14 -22.68
N GLY A 412 -11.71 -10.66 -22.61
CA GLY A 412 -10.83 -10.46 -23.75
C GLY A 412 -10.97 -9.09 -24.41
N GLY A 413 -11.75 -8.19 -23.82
CA GLY A 413 -11.82 -6.78 -24.25
C GLY A 413 -10.51 -6.07 -23.93
N GLU A 414 -10.04 -5.24 -24.84
CA GLU A 414 -8.77 -4.52 -24.70
C GLU A 414 -8.99 -3.02 -24.81
N LYS A 415 -8.27 -2.27 -23.96
CA LYS A 415 -8.26 -0.80 -23.99
C LYS A 415 -6.83 -0.31 -23.93
N SER A 416 -6.47 0.65 -24.74
CA SER A 416 -5.21 1.36 -24.63
C SER A 416 -5.42 2.87 -24.70
N LYS A 417 -4.65 3.59 -23.89
CA LYS A 417 -4.60 5.04 -23.84
C LYS A 417 -3.16 5.50 -24.01
N LEU A 418 -2.90 6.44 -24.89
CA LEU A 418 -1.60 7.09 -25.07
C LEU A 418 -1.75 8.59 -24.86
N LEU A 419 -0.73 9.23 -24.20
CA LEU A 419 -0.72 10.63 -23.86
C LEU A 419 -2.01 11.04 -23.12
N TRP A 420 -2.28 10.31 -22.00
CA TRP A 420 -3.45 10.52 -21.12
C TRP A 420 -4.82 10.35 -21.79
N GLY A 421 -4.87 9.87 -23.04
CA GLY A 421 -6.11 9.63 -23.77
C GLY A 421 -6.31 10.54 -24.99
N ILE A 422 -5.28 11.25 -25.46
CA ILE A 422 -5.28 11.87 -26.80
C ILE A 422 -5.52 10.79 -27.86
N TYR A 423 -4.80 9.66 -27.74
CA TYR A 423 -5.08 8.46 -28.53
C TYR A 423 -5.74 7.41 -27.62
N ARG A 424 -6.84 6.84 -28.06
CA ARG A 424 -7.56 5.74 -27.41
C ARG A 424 -7.84 4.65 -28.44
N HIS A 425 -7.69 3.41 -28.00
CA HIS A 425 -8.06 2.24 -28.82
C HIS A 425 -8.79 1.24 -27.91
N GLU A 426 -9.96 0.82 -28.34
CA GLU A 426 -10.77 -0.18 -27.63
C GLU A 426 -11.14 -1.32 -28.59
N ILE A 427 -11.06 -2.55 -28.11
CA ILE A 427 -11.47 -3.76 -28.82
C ILE A 427 -12.42 -4.56 -27.91
N LYS A 428 -13.56 -4.99 -28.45
CA LYS A 428 -14.52 -5.88 -27.77
C LYS A 428 -15.09 -6.88 -28.75
N GLY A 429 -14.56 -8.09 -28.75
CA GLY A 429 -14.90 -9.09 -29.77
C GLY A 429 -14.58 -8.58 -31.18
N ASP A 430 -15.57 -8.54 -32.06
CA ASP A 430 -15.43 -8.05 -33.42
C ASP A 430 -15.57 -6.52 -33.56
N TRP A 431 -15.82 -5.82 -32.46
CA TRP A 431 -15.93 -4.36 -32.45
C TRP A 431 -14.60 -3.74 -32.05
N SER A 432 -14.19 -2.71 -32.78
CA SER A 432 -13.02 -1.90 -32.48
C SER A 432 -13.30 -0.42 -32.67
N LEU A 433 -12.67 0.41 -31.84
CA LEU A 433 -12.74 1.86 -31.86
C LEU A 433 -11.35 2.45 -31.70
N VAL A 434 -10.94 3.26 -32.65
CA VAL A 434 -9.71 4.07 -32.59
C VAL A 434 -10.08 5.53 -32.56
N GLU A 435 -9.57 6.29 -31.61
CA GLU A 435 -9.83 7.73 -31.49
C GLU A 435 -8.53 8.50 -31.36
N LEU A 436 -8.47 9.63 -32.02
CA LEU A 436 -7.45 10.67 -31.85
C LEU A 436 -8.15 11.94 -31.36
N SER A 437 -8.47 12.01 -30.07
CA SER A 437 -9.25 13.09 -29.45
C SER A 437 -10.53 13.41 -30.30
N CYS A 438 -10.88 14.65 -30.43
CA CYS A 438 -11.98 15.14 -31.29
C CYS A 438 -11.64 15.15 -32.79
N LEU A 439 -10.39 14.87 -33.18
CA LEU A 439 -9.96 15.02 -34.57
C LEU A 439 -10.41 13.87 -35.46
N LEU A 440 -10.31 12.63 -34.96
CA LEU A 440 -10.59 11.44 -35.73
C LEU A 440 -11.16 10.34 -34.84
N SER A 441 -12.23 9.70 -35.28
CA SER A 441 -12.77 8.49 -34.68
C SER A 441 -13.07 7.47 -35.77
N TRP A 442 -12.52 6.25 -35.62
CA TRP A 442 -12.79 5.12 -36.49
C TRP A 442 -13.36 3.97 -35.68
N GLU A 443 -14.61 3.68 -35.95
CA GLU A 443 -15.35 2.57 -35.36
C GLU A 443 -15.58 1.48 -36.41
N SER A 444 -15.27 0.24 -36.07
CA SER A 444 -15.46 -0.92 -36.94
C SER A 444 -16.13 -2.06 -36.20
N GLY A 445 -17.08 -2.73 -36.81
CA GLY A 445 -17.76 -3.92 -36.30
C GLY A 445 -18.24 -4.79 -37.47
N VAL A 446 -18.86 -5.94 -37.17
CA VAL A 446 -19.28 -6.96 -38.18
C VAL A 446 -20.06 -6.32 -39.32
N ASP A 447 -21.04 -5.50 -39.01
CA ASP A 447 -21.95 -4.93 -40.00
C ASP A 447 -21.85 -3.38 -40.11
N MET A 448 -20.90 -2.77 -39.40
CA MET A 448 -20.79 -1.33 -39.30
C MET A 448 -19.34 -0.85 -39.38
N THR A 449 -19.14 0.20 -40.19
CA THR A 449 -17.90 0.99 -40.16
C THR A 449 -18.28 2.45 -40.15
N ARG A 450 -17.71 3.20 -39.19
CA ARG A 450 -17.93 4.63 -39.05
C ARG A 450 -16.58 5.33 -38.98
N LEU A 451 -16.41 6.33 -39.79
CA LEU A 451 -15.28 7.26 -39.73
C LEU A 451 -15.86 8.66 -39.48
N THR A 452 -15.41 9.27 -38.39
CA THR A 452 -15.82 10.63 -38.01
C THR A 452 -14.60 11.53 -37.95
N VAL A 453 -14.64 12.66 -38.56
CA VAL A 453 -13.60 13.71 -38.52
C VAL A 453 -14.15 14.95 -37.87
N ALA A 454 -13.40 15.53 -36.92
CA ALA A 454 -13.77 16.73 -36.18
C ALA A 454 -15.22 16.69 -35.65
N GLU A 455 -15.54 15.58 -34.91
CA GLU A 455 -16.83 15.34 -34.22
C GLU A 455 -18.08 15.52 -35.12
N GLY A 456 -17.95 15.23 -36.43
CA GLY A 456 -19.09 15.31 -37.37
C GLY A 456 -18.99 16.37 -38.44
N LEU A 457 -17.88 17.09 -38.56
CA LEU A 457 -17.60 17.92 -39.74
C LEU A 457 -17.64 17.08 -41.02
N PHE A 458 -17.11 15.86 -40.95
CA PHE A 458 -17.24 14.80 -41.93
C PHE A 458 -17.53 13.49 -41.22
N GLU A 459 -18.55 12.74 -41.66
CA GLU A 459 -18.82 11.38 -41.18
C GLU A 459 -19.13 10.48 -42.39
N TYR A 460 -18.43 9.35 -42.46
CA TYR A 460 -18.74 8.23 -43.35
C TYR A 460 -19.29 7.09 -42.52
N LEU A 461 -20.47 6.63 -42.84
CA LEU A 461 -21.13 5.50 -42.21
C LEU A 461 -21.44 4.43 -43.26
N ARG A 462 -20.98 3.21 -42.96
CA ARG A 462 -21.38 1.98 -43.68
C ARG A 462 -22.11 1.07 -42.68
N ARG A 463 -23.35 0.72 -42.99
CA ARG A 463 -24.11 -0.24 -42.20
C ARG A 463 -24.71 -1.26 -43.16
N LYS A 464 -24.16 -2.50 -43.18
CA LYS A 464 -24.48 -3.53 -44.16
C LYS A 464 -24.31 -3.02 -45.58
N ALA A 465 -25.41 -2.98 -46.39
CA ALA A 465 -25.43 -2.44 -47.73
C ALA A 465 -25.64 -0.92 -47.81
N HIS A 466 -26.09 -0.30 -46.71
CA HIS A 466 -26.34 1.16 -46.67
C HIS A 466 -25.05 1.93 -46.37
N ARG A 467 -24.82 2.96 -47.16
CA ARG A 467 -23.74 3.92 -46.97
C ARG A 467 -24.29 5.31 -46.85
N ALA A 468 -23.77 6.12 -45.94
CA ALA A 468 -24.16 7.51 -45.76
C ALA A 468 -22.91 8.38 -45.54
N ILE A 469 -22.96 9.56 -46.09
CA ILE A 469 -21.98 10.63 -45.81
C ILE A 469 -22.74 11.81 -45.23
N LYS A 470 -22.24 12.28 -44.08
CA LYS A 470 -22.67 13.54 -43.46
C LYS A 470 -21.58 14.58 -43.62
N LEU A 471 -21.96 15.80 -43.86
CA LEU A 471 -21.08 16.96 -44.04
C LEU A 471 -21.56 18.12 -43.18
N PHE A 472 -20.65 18.84 -42.57
CA PHE A 472 -20.95 20.07 -41.80
C PHE A 472 -22.03 19.89 -40.74
N TYR A 473 -22.01 18.73 -40.02
CA TYR A 473 -22.97 18.36 -38.95
C TYR A 473 -24.41 18.15 -39.47
N VAL A 474 -24.64 18.20 -40.77
CA VAL A 474 -25.96 17.96 -41.37
C VAL A 474 -26.15 16.47 -41.60
N PRO A 475 -27.20 15.84 -41.02
CA PRO A 475 -27.42 14.42 -41.21
C PRO A 475 -27.77 14.04 -42.65
N ASP A 476 -27.24 12.90 -43.10
CA ASP A 476 -27.62 12.17 -44.30
C ASP A 476 -27.60 13.00 -45.58
N VAL A 477 -26.54 13.77 -45.81
CA VAL A 477 -26.39 14.62 -47.03
C VAL A 477 -26.33 13.78 -48.30
N ILE A 478 -25.70 12.59 -48.24
CA ILE A 478 -25.62 11.64 -49.36
C ILE A 478 -25.81 10.22 -48.79
N THR A 479 -26.82 9.51 -49.30
CA THR A 479 -27.08 8.11 -48.96
C THR A 479 -27.21 7.27 -50.23
N TRP A 480 -26.65 6.05 -50.22
CA TRP A 480 -26.79 5.09 -51.30
C TRP A 480 -26.76 3.66 -50.77
N GLU A 481 -27.36 2.74 -51.53
CA GLU A 481 -27.32 1.32 -51.31
C GLU A 481 -26.36 0.63 -52.26
N GLU A 482 -25.51 -0.23 -51.79
CA GLU A 482 -24.68 -1.10 -52.64
C GLU A 482 -25.55 -2.24 -53.14
N LYS A 483 -25.86 -2.24 -54.42
CA LYS A 483 -26.50 -3.42 -55.04
C LYS A 483 -25.50 -4.56 -55.06
N LYS A 484 -25.91 -5.72 -54.52
CA LYS A 484 -25.15 -6.97 -54.62
C LYS A 484 -24.98 -7.40 -56.07
#